data_e1ee778884e4709e375909d1b6d821ba
#
_entry.id   e1ee778884e4709e375909d1b6d821ba
#
_cell.length_a   1.000
_cell.length_b   1.000
_cell.length_c   1.000
_cell.angle_alpha   90.00
_cell.angle_beta   90.00
_cell.angle_gamma   90.00
#
_symmetry.space_group_name_H-M   'P 1'
#
loop_
_entity.id
_entity.type
_entity.pdbx_description
1 polymer ?
#
loop_
_entity_poly.entity_id
_entity_poly.type
_entity_poly.pdbx_seq_one_letter_code
_entity_poly.pdbx_strand_id
1 'polypeptide(L)'
;MYILLFKVCRVMVSKVYFTKEITPESLIRIYEKLWVDLTWKVWVKVSTWERWSKWYLKADLIAPLVKKLNWTIIECNTAYDWARNTAEDHMKVAEEHWFTSFADVDIMDAEWEFKIPVNKWKHLKYDIIWENFKKYDSILNLAHWKWHIMWWFWANLKNQSIWIASRNGKAYIHSCGQTEDPDECWKVQFEQWDFIESMAEAATAVADYLKENDKPVLYITVANAISLDCDCDAHQWNPVIADIGIFGSLDPVANDQAFIDAIWATHEEGTKDIQERIDTRKWRHITEYAESLWLGSTKYELINIDE
;
A
#
# COMPACT_ATOMS: atom_id res chain seq x y z
N MET A 1 -20.23 45.95 -16.44
CA MET A 1 -21.01 44.71 -16.28
C MET A 1 -20.01 43.55 -16.32
N TYR A 2 -19.46 43.16 -15.16
CA TYR A 2 -18.47 42.10 -15.04
C TYR A 2 -19.21 40.76 -14.97
N ILE A 3 -19.07 39.94 -16.02
CA ILE A 3 -19.57 38.56 -16.00
C ILE A 3 -18.55 37.73 -15.21
N LEU A 4 -18.90 37.40 -13.97
CA LEU A 4 -18.20 36.39 -13.17
C LEU A 4 -18.43 35.03 -13.86
N LEU A 5 -17.46 34.55 -14.60
CA LEU A 5 -17.36 33.16 -15.02
C LEU A 5 -17.08 32.29 -13.80
N PHE A 6 -18.10 31.78 -13.17
CA PHE A 6 -17.96 30.64 -12.24
C PHE A 6 -17.46 29.45 -13.08
N LYS A 7 -16.15 29.19 -13.06
CA LYS A 7 -15.64 27.88 -13.41
C LYS A 7 -16.24 26.91 -12.39
N VAL A 8 -17.27 26.21 -12.79
CA VAL A 8 -17.73 25.01 -12.08
C VAL A 8 -16.57 24.03 -12.15
N CYS A 9 -15.80 23.95 -11.09
CA CYS A 9 -14.83 22.90 -10.91
C CYS A 9 -15.63 21.60 -10.81
N ARG A 10 -15.77 20.89 -11.92
CA ARG A 10 -16.36 19.56 -11.91
C ARG A 10 -15.40 18.71 -11.08
N VAL A 11 -15.77 18.41 -9.85
CA VAL A 11 -15.03 17.43 -9.04
C VAL A 11 -15.07 16.15 -9.87
N MET A 12 -13.96 15.79 -10.49
CA MET A 12 -13.88 14.53 -11.21
C MET A 12 -13.89 13.44 -10.14
N VAL A 13 -14.90 12.61 -10.16
CA VAL A 13 -15.01 11.45 -9.27
C VAL A 13 -13.89 10.49 -9.64
N SER A 14 -13.16 10.01 -8.66
CA SER A 14 -12.07 9.05 -8.86
C SER A 14 -12.62 7.75 -9.43
N LYS A 15 -11.92 7.16 -10.41
CA LYS A 15 -12.30 5.89 -11.02
C LYS A 15 -11.54 4.75 -10.38
N VAL A 16 -12.27 3.68 -10.05
CA VAL A 16 -11.70 2.42 -9.61
C VAL A 16 -12.14 1.34 -10.59
N TYR A 17 -11.19 0.76 -11.30
CA TYR A 17 -11.42 -0.39 -12.17
C TYR A 17 -11.39 -1.67 -11.35
N PHE A 18 -12.32 -2.57 -11.65
CA PHE A 18 -12.50 -3.81 -10.89
C PHE A 18 -12.71 -5.02 -11.79
N THR A 19 -12.14 -6.15 -11.40
CA THR A 19 -12.42 -7.47 -11.98
C THR A 19 -12.49 -8.52 -10.86
N LYS A 20 -13.41 -9.47 -11.00
CA LYS A 20 -13.49 -10.64 -10.11
C LYS A 20 -12.40 -11.67 -10.39
N GLU A 21 -11.89 -11.69 -11.60
CA GLU A 21 -10.88 -12.65 -12.02
C GLU A 21 -9.51 -12.28 -11.43
N ILE A 22 -8.86 -13.22 -10.74
CA ILE A 22 -7.51 -13.08 -10.22
C ILE A 22 -6.58 -13.96 -11.04
N THR A 23 -6.19 -13.46 -12.20
CA THR A 23 -5.28 -14.11 -13.14
C THR A 23 -4.20 -13.12 -13.60
N PRO A 24 -3.06 -13.59 -14.12
CA PRO A 24 -2.07 -12.70 -14.72
C PRO A 24 -2.64 -11.79 -15.80
N GLU A 25 -3.56 -12.32 -16.62
CA GLU A 25 -4.21 -11.59 -17.72
C GLU A 25 -5.12 -10.49 -17.18
N SER A 26 -5.89 -10.76 -16.12
CA SER A 26 -6.77 -9.75 -15.51
C SER A 26 -5.97 -8.68 -14.78
N LEU A 27 -4.83 -9.03 -14.17
CA LEU A 27 -3.91 -8.05 -13.59
C LEU A 27 -3.35 -7.10 -14.68
N ILE A 28 -2.97 -7.63 -15.84
CA ILE A 28 -2.53 -6.84 -16.99
C ILE A 28 -3.67 -5.97 -17.50
N ARG A 29 -4.90 -6.49 -17.63
CA ARG A 29 -6.07 -5.70 -18.05
C ARG A 29 -6.35 -4.52 -17.11
N ILE A 30 -6.26 -4.72 -15.81
CA ILE A 30 -6.40 -3.62 -14.82
C ILE A 30 -5.32 -2.57 -15.06
N TYR A 31 -4.05 -2.98 -15.18
CA TYR A 31 -2.96 -2.07 -15.47
C TYR A 31 -3.21 -1.24 -16.74
N GLU A 32 -3.60 -1.89 -17.84
CA GLU A 32 -3.88 -1.24 -19.12
C GLU A 32 -5.07 -0.25 -19.03
N LYS A 33 -6.06 -0.52 -18.18
CA LYS A 33 -7.21 0.39 -17.96
C LYS A 33 -6.84 1.67 -17.23
N LEU A 34 -5.73 1.71 -16.51
CA LEU A 34 -5.28 2.92 -15.82
C LEU A 34 -4.69 3.97 -16.78
N TRP A 35 -4.37 3.60 -18.02
CA TRP A 35 -3.98 4.49 -19.11
C TRP A 35 -2.79 5.42 -18.81
N VAL A 36 -1.89 5.00 -17.91
CA VAL A 36 -0.66 5.70 -17.60
C VAL A 36 0.51 4.82 -17.97
N ASP A 37 1.30 5.28 -18.92
CA ASP A 37 2.54 4.61 -19.27
C ASP A 37 3.58 4.90 -18.20
N LEU A 38 3.85 3.89 -17.38
CA LEU A 38 5.00 3.93 -16.49
C LEU A 38 6.25 3.77 -17.34
N THR A 39 7.12 4.77 -17.31
CA THR A 39 8.27 4.87 -18.20
C THR A 39 9.59 4.79 -17.43
N TRP A 40 10.66 4.46 -18.14
CA TRP A 40 12.02 4.42 -17.66
C TRP A 40 12.23 3.36 -16.58
N LYS A 41 12.76 3.76 -15.43
CA LYS A 41 13.08 2.86 -14.34
C LYS A 41 11.88 2.73 -13.40
N VAL A 42 11.06 1.73 -13.67
CA VAL A 42 9.83 1.46 -12.90
C VAL A 42 10.13 0.50 -11.76
N TRP A 43 9.58 0.76 -10.60
CA TRP A 43 9.58 -0.18 -9.50
C TRP A 43 8.17 -0.63 -9.10
N VAL A 44 8.09 -1.88 -8.70
CA VAL A 44 6.86 -2.48 -8.21
C VAL A 44 7.01 -2.70 -6.71
N LYS A 45 6.22 -1.98 -5.93
CA LYS A 45 6.15 -2.22 -4.50
C LYS A 45 5.21 -3.36 -4.22
N VAL A 46 5.77 -4.49 -3.80
CA VAL A 46 5.03 -5.64 -3.29
C VAL A 46 5.45 -5.92 -1.86
N SER A 47 4.76 -6.82 -1.16
CA SER A 47 5.26 -7.42 0.06
C SER A 47 5.69 -8.85 -0.19
N THR A 48 6.96 -9.16 0.08
CA THR A 48 7.52 -10.51 -0.02
C THR A 48 7.08 -11.40 1.12
N TRP A 49 6.58 -10.80 2.21
CA TRP A 49 6.13 -11.44 3.44
C TRP A 49 7.22 -12.25 4.15
N GLU A 50 6.89 -12.84 5.29
CA GLU A 50 7.85 -13.67 6.04
C GLU A 50 8.03 -15.05 5.37
N ARG A 51 9.17 -15.69 5.62
CA ARG A 51 9.56 -17.01 5.05
C ARG A 51 8.48 -18.08 5.21
N TRP A 52 7.76 -18.08 6.31
CA TRP A 52 6.69 -19.05 6.61
C TRP A 52 5.34 -18.67 6.00
N SER A 53 5.18 -17.48 5.43
CA SER A 53 3.91 -17.04 4.86
C SER A 53 3.50 -17.91 3.68
N LYS A 54 2.23 -18.34 3.66
CA LYS A 54 1.64 -19.11 2.56
C LYS A 54 0.82 -18.24 1.61
N TRP A 55 0.35 -17.10 2.08
CA TRP A 55 -0.70 -16.32 1.43
C TRP A 55 -0.18 -15.00 0.85
N TYR A 56 1.11 -14.94 0.44
CA TYR A 56 1.66 -13.80 -0.29
C TYR A 56 1.23 -13.81 -1.77
N LEU A 57 1.35 -12.68 -2.48
CA LEU A 57 1.13 -12.60 -3.92
C LEU A 57 2.12 -13.51 -4.63
N LYS A 58 1.61 -14.55 -5.27
CA LYS A 58 2.44 -15.58 -5.89
C LYS A 58 3.17 -15.02 -7.11
N ALA A 59 4.40 -15.51 -7.31
CA ALA A 59 5.26 -15.11 -8.42
C ALA A 59 4.58 -15.34 -9.79
N ASP A 60 3.86 -16.43 -9.96
CA ASP A 60 3.14 -16.78 -11.19
C ASP A 60 2.03 -15.78 -11.55
N LEU A 61 1.37 -15.18 -10.54
CA LEU A 61 0.36 -14.15 -10.77
C LEU A 61 0.98 -12.84 -11.29
N ILE A 62 2.07 -12.39 -10.69
CA ILE A 62 2.61 -11.04 -10.97
C ILE A 62 3.72 -11.01 -12.02
N ALA A 63 4.44 -12.13 -12.20
CA ALA A 63 5.58 -12.22 -13.10
C ALA A 63 5.27 -11.80 -14.55
N PRO A 64 4.12 -12.18 -15.17
CA PRO A 64 3.82 -11.77 -16.54
C PRO A 64 3.76 -10.25 -16.71
N LEU A 65 3.18 -9.52 -15.75
CA LEU A 65 3.13 -8.06 -15.78
C LEU A 65 4.53 -7.44 -15.58
N VAL A 66 5.26 -7.90 -14.57
CA VAL A 66 6.59 -7.37 -14.23
C VAL A 66 7.60 -7.62 -15.35
N LYS A 67 7.61 -8.84 -15.94
CA LYS A 67 8.47 -9.19 -17.09
C LYS A 67 8.15 -8.39 -18.34
N LYS A 68 6.85 -8.21 -18.67
CA LYS A 68 6.41 -7.45 -19.84
C LYS A 68 7.00 -6.05 -19.86
N LEU A 69 7.23 -5.45 -18.71
CA LEU A 69 7.65 -4.07 -18.54
C LEU A 69 9.09 -3.91 -18.04
N ASN A 70 9.79 -5.04 -17.82
CA ASN A 70 11.17 -5.07 -17.30
C ASN A 70 11.35 -4.24 -16.02
N TRP A 71 10.44 -4.43 -15.05
CA TRP A 71 10.41 -3.68 -13.81
C TRP A 71 11.24 -4.33 -12.71
N THR A 72 11.65 -3.52 -11.74
CA THR A 72 12.33 -3.97 -10.52
C THR A 72 11.33 -4.09 -9.37
N ILE A 73 11.38 -5.18 -8.63
CA ILE A 73 10.64 -5.33 -7.37
C ILE A 73 11.41 -4.62 -6.28
N ILE A 74 10.72 -3.82 -5.48
CA ILE A 74 11.33 -3.19 -4.32
C ILE A 74 10.66 -3.61 -3.03
N GLU A 75 11.48 -3.73 -2.01
CA GLU A 75 11.10 -3.97 -0.63
C GLU A 75 11.96 -3.19 0.34
N CYS A 76 11.53 -3.11 1.60
CA CYS A 76 12.32 -2.58 2.69
C CYS A 76 12.22 -3.49 3.91
N ASN A 77 13.27 -3.51 4.74
CA ASN A 77 13.36 -4.36 5.91
C ASN A 77 12.29 -4.01 6.96
N THR A 78 11.96 -4.99 7.76
CA THR A 78 11.06 -4.81 8.91
C THR A 78 11.79 -4.08 10.06
N ALA A 79 11.01 -3.41 10.91
CA ALA A 79 11.55 -2.80 12.12
C ALA A 79 11.72 -3.83 13.25
N TYR A 80 11.09 -4.99 13.16
CA TYR A 80 11.17 -6.10 14.11
C TYR A 80 12.17 -7.17 13.66
N ASP A 81 12.69 -7.94 14.61
CA ASP A 81 13.78 -8.91 14.40
C ASP A 81 13.26 -10.28 13.94
N TRP A 82 12.83 -10.37 12.67
CA TRP A 82 12.48 -11.63 12.00
C TRP A 82 13.28 -11.80 10.71
N ALA A 83 12.80 -12.68 9.81
CA ALA A 83 13.55 -13.08 8.61
C ALA A 83 13.79 -11.95 7.58
N ARG A 84 13.23 -10.76 7.79
CA ARG A 84 13.36 -9.61 6.88
C ARG A 84 13.93 -8.37 7.58
N ASN A 85 14.70 -8.53 8.64
CA ASN A 85 15.28 -7.41 9.38
C ASN A 85 16.65 -6.95 8.82
N THR A 86 17.28 -7.75 7.96
CA THR A 86 18.51 -7.39 7.23
C THR A 86 18.28 -7.52 5.73
N ALA A 87 19.01 -6.74 4.93
CA ALA A 87 18.92 -6.83 3.48
C ALA A 87 19.32 -8.22 2.95
N GLU A 88 20.32 -8.85 3.56
CA GLU A 88 20.78 -10.19 3.18
C GLU A 88 19.71 -11.26 3.42
N ASP A 89 19.11 -11.28 4.61
CA ASP A 89 18.08 -12.28 4.94
C ASP A 89 16.78 -12.02 4.20
N HIS A 90 16.42 -10.75 4.00
CA HIS A 90 15.26 -10.37 3.21
C HIS A 90 15.41 -10.80 1.74
N MET A 91 16.61 -10.66 1.16
CA MET A 91 16.89 -11.18 -0.19
C MET A 91 16.70 -12.69 -0.28
N LYS A 92 17.13 -13.45 0.74
CA LYS A 92 16.88 -14.90 0.81
C LYS A 92 15.39 -15.24 0.82
N VAL A 93 14.57 -14.45 1.53
CA VAL A 93 13.11 -14.62 1.51
C VAL A 93 12.54 -14.33 0.12
N ALA A 94 13.03 -13.28 -0.55
CA ALA A 94 12.62 -12.98 -1.91
C ALA A 94 12.98 -14.11 -2.91
N GLU A 95 14.13 -14.75 -2.73
CA GLU A 95 14.56 -15.93 -3.49
C GLU A 95 13.66 -17.13 -3.21
N GLU A 96 13.43 -17.47 -1.95
CA GLU A 96 12.57 -18.58 -1.53
C GLU A 96 11.13 -18.43 -2.04
N HIS A 97 10.65 -17.21 -2.16
CA HIS A 97 9.32 -16.88 -2.71
C HIS A 97 9.32 -16.66 -4.22
N TRP A 98 10.44 -16.95 -4.90
CA TRP A 98 10.60 -16.94 -6.36
C TRP A 98 10.57 -15.56 -7.03
N PHE A 99 10.62 -14.46 -6.28
CA PHE A 99 10.60 -13.11 -6.86
C PHE A 99 11.83 -12.83 -7.72
N THR A 100 13.02 -13.29 -7.30
CA THR A 100 14.27 -13.15 -8.05
C THR A 100 14.34 -13.97 -9.34
N SER A 101 13.41 -14.93 -9.52
CA SER A 101 13.36 -15.75 -10.73
C SER A 101 12.82 -15.03 -11.96
N PHE A 102 12.18 -13.87 -11.78
CA PHE A 102 11.54 -13.17 -12.88
C PHE A 102 11.79 -11.65 -12.91
N ALA A 103 12.37 -11.06 -11.87
CA ALA A 103 12.67 -9.64 -11.79
C ALA A 103 13.92 -9.40 -10.97
N ASP A 104 14.56 -8.26 -11.17
CA ASP A 104 15.51 -7.73 -10.20
C ASP A 104 14.76 -7.35 -8.93
N VAL A 105 15.38 -7.61 -7.77
CA VAL A 105 14.84 -7.25 -6.45
C VAL A 105 15.82 -6.30 -5.78
N ASP A 106 15.32 -5.13 -5.37
CA ASP A 106 16.10 -4.11 -4.66
C ASP A 106 15.55 -4.00 -3.23
N ILE A 107 16.38 -4.34 -2.25
CA ILE A 107 16.09 -4.12 -0.82
C ILE A 107 16.67 -2.77 -0.46
N MET A 108 15.79 -1.78 -0.35
CA MET A 108 16.15 -0.35 -0.25
C MET A 108 16.98 0.01 0.99
N ASP A 109 17.00 -0.86 2.00
CA ASP A 109 17.71 -0.67 3.27
C ASP A 109 19.25 -0.78 3.18
N ALA A 110 19.77 -1.10 2.02
CA ALA A 110 21.22 -1.21 1.81
C ALA A 110 21.93 0.15 1.70
N GLU A 111 21.20 1.26 1.60
CA GLU A 111 21.76 2.59 1.40
C GLU A 111 21.24 3.60 2.45
N TRP A 112 21.49 4.89 2.21
CA TRP A 112 21.17 5.98 3.11
C TRP A 112 19.66 6.32 3.10
N GLU A 113 19.20 6.96 4.16
CA GLU A 113 17.85 7.50 4.30
C GLU A 113 17.85 9.03 4.19
N PHE A 114 16.71 9.61 3.83
CA PHE A 114 16.51 11.06 3.81
C PHE A 114 15.09 11.44 4.24
N LYS A 115 14.93 12.68 4.70
CA LYS A 115 13.65 13.21 5.18
C LYS A 115 12.91 13.93 4.06
N ILE A 116 11.63 13.64 3.93
CA ILE A 116 10.68 14.34 3.07
C ILE A 116 9.66 15.08 3.93
N PRO A 117 9.26 16.33 3.61
CA PRO A 117 8.34 17.09 4.45
C PRO A 117 6.92 16.50 4.40
N VAL A 118 6.21 16.57 5.51
CA VAL A 118 4.76 16.39 5.56
C VAL A 118 4.12 17.77 5.54
N ASN A 119 3.53 18.18 4.41
CA ASN A 119 3.03 19.53 4.22
C ASN A 119 1.84 19.90 5.13
N LYS A 120 0.99 18.91 5.45
CA LYS A 120 -0.16 19.06 6.33
C LYS A 120 -0.05 18.04 7.45
N TRP A 121 0.62 18.42 8.49
CA TRP A 121 0.90 17.50 9.58
C TRP A 121 0.13 17.85 10.87
N LYS A 122 -0.22 16.81 11.58
CA LYS A 122 -0.69 16.86 12.97
C LYS A 122 0.29 16.11 13.88
N HIS A 123 0.85 15.00 13.37
CA HIS A 123 1.74 14.12 14.09
C HIS A 123 3.16 14.13 13.52
N LEU A 124 3.31 13.95 12.19
CA LEU A 124 4.60 13.78 11.54
C LEU A 124 5.03 15.08 10.84
N LYS A 125 6.12 15.68 11.27
CA LYS A 125 6.72 16.84 10.59
C LYS A 125 7.37 16.49 9.25
N TYR A 126 7.83 15.26 9.12
CA TYR A 126 8.48 14.68 7.95
C TYR A 126 8.26 13.17 7.95
N ASP A 127 8.49 12.54 6.82
CA ASP A 127 8.70 11.10 6.74
C ASP A 127 10.17 10.82 6.42
N ILE A 128 10.66 9.63 6.76
CA ILE A 128 12.04 9.20 6.53
C ILE A 128 12.01 8.00 5.60
N ILE A 129 12.50 8.20 4.39
CA ILE A 129 12.49 7.20 3.33
C ILE A 129 13.90 6.92 2.81
N TRP A 130 14.04 5.90 1.98
CA TRP A 130 15.32 5.46 1.47
C TRP A 130 15.83 6.30 0.31
N GLU A 131 17.15 6.57 0.27
CA GLU A 131 17.80 7.33 -0.80
C GLU A 131 17.62 6.65 -2.16
N ASN A 132 17.57 5.32 -2.21
CA ASN A 132 17.31 4.54 -3.43
C ASN A 132 16.00 4.89 -4.11
N PHE A 133 15.03 5.42 -3.38
CA PHE A 133 13.77 5.92 -3.90
C PHE A 133 13.94 6.97 -5.01
N LYS A 134 15.02 7.75 -4.96
CA LYS A 134 15.36 8.75 -5.97
C LYS A 134 15.74 8.16 -7.32
N LYS A 135 16.23 6.92 -7.36
CA LYS A 135 16.74 6.24 -8.57
C LYS A 135 15.64 5.80 -9.53
N TYR A 136 14.39 5.86 -9.12
CA TYR A 136 13.24 5.37 -9.87
C TYR A 136 12.40 6.51 -10.39
N ASP A 137 11.79 6.30 -11.56
CA ASP A 137 11.07 7.35 -12.29
C ASP A 137 9.55 7.20 -12.16
N SER A 138 9.08 5.99 -11.87
CA SER A 138 7.64 5.71 -11.74
C SER A 138 7.37 4.48 -10.86
N ILE A 139 6.14 4.35 -10.38
CA ILE A 139 5.79 3.39 -9.34
C ILE A 139 4.51 2.64 -9.68
N LEU A 140 4.56 1.31 -9.52
CA LEU A 140 3.37 0.51 -9.32
C LEU A 140 3.28 0.10 -7.85
N ASN A 141 2.35 0.68 -7.11
CA ASN A 141 2.00 0.24 -5.77
C ASN A 141 1.05 -0.97 -5.90
N LEU A 142 1.62 -2.18 -5.86
CA LEU A 142 0.88 -3.44 -5.98
C LEU A 142 0.67 -4.03 -4.59
N ALA A 143 -0.47 -3.69 -4.00
CA ALA A 143 -0.83 -4.13 -2.67
C ALA A 143 -1.50 -5.50 -2.71
N HIS A 144 -1.09 -6.38 -1.81
CA HIS A 144 -1.84 -7.56 -1.44
C HIS A 144 -2.64 -7.26 -0.19
N TRP A 145 -3.93 -7.38 -0.25
CA TRP A 145 -4.78 -7.02 0.87
C TRP A 145 -4.67 -8.04 2.01
N LYS A 146 -4.35 -7.56 3.22
CA LYS A 146 -4.22 -8.36 4.45
C LYS A 146 -4.54 -7.55 5.69
N TRP A 147 -4.84 -8.26 6.78
CA TRP A 147 -4.96 -7.70 8.11
C TRP A 147 -3.60 -7.62 8.82
N HIS A 148 -3.54 -6.82 9.88
CA HIS A 148 -2.41 -6.85 10.80
C HIS A 148 -2.89 -7.05 12.24
N ILE A 149 -2.24 -7.96 12.95
CA ILE A 149 -2.60 -8.35 14.33
C ILE A 149 -2.77 -7.15 15.26
N MET A 150 -1.88 -6.20 15.17
CA MET A 150 -1.85 -5.13 16.16
C MET A 150 -2.84 -4.01 15.89
N TRP A 151 -3.11 -3.58 14.61
CA TRP A 151 -3.86 -2.33 14.46
C TRP A 151 -4.49 -2.02 13.08
N TRP A 152 -4.31 -2.80 11.94
CA TRP A 152 -4.50 -2.20 10.63
C TRP A 152 -4.96 -3.14 9.52
N PHE A 153 -5.50 -2.52 8.45
CA PHE A 153 -5.64 -3.20 7.18
C PHE A 153 -4.47 -2.85 6.25
N TRP A 154 -4.13 -3.77 5.37
CA TRP A 154 -3.01 -3.68 4.46
C TRP A 154 -3.51 -3.44 3.05
N ALA A 155 -3.41 -2.21 2.55
CA ALA A 155 -3.72 -1.82 1.20
C ALA A 155 -2.74 -0.73 0.72
N ASN A 156 -3.14 0.09 -0.25
CA ASN A 156 -2.22 1.02 -0.89
C ASN A 156 -1.67 2.10 0.05
N LEU A 157 -2.51 2.66 0.93
CA LEU A 157 -2.08 3.70 1.87
C LEU A 157 -0.98 3.18 2.81
N LYS A 158 -1.16 1.99 3.38
CA LYS A 158 -0.13 1.38 4.21
C LYS A 158 1.10 0.97 3.40
N ASN A 159 0.91 0.44 2.20
CA ASN A 159 2.01 0.04 1.34
C ASN A 159 2.86 1.26 0.92
N GLN A 160 2.24 2.43 0.79
CA GLN A 160 2.89 3.69 0.49
C GLN A 160 3.53 4.38 1.70
N SER A 161 3.01 4.18 2.91
CA SER A 161 3.57 4.75 4.13
C SER A 161 4.66 3.85 4.73
N ILE A 162 4.25 2.86 5.53
CA ILE A 162 5.13 1.99 6.31
C ILE A 162 6.15 1.25 5.45
N TRP A 163 5.78 0.81 4.23
CA TRP A 163 6.64 -0.02 3.40
C TRP A 163 7.47 0.75 2.37
N ILE A 164 7.46 2.09 2.45
CA ILE A 164 8.43 2.97 1.79
C ILE A 164 9.36 3.61 2.83
N ALA A 165 8.86 3.77 4.05
CA ALA A 165 9.64 4.32 5.14
C ALA A 165 10.88 3.48 5.47
N SER A 166 11.96 4.14 5.84
CA SER A 166 13.16 3.52 6.41
C SER A 166 12.84 2.86 7.76
N ARG A 167 13.82 2.13 8.33
CA ARG A 167 13.65 1.58 9.68
C ARG A 167 13.36 2.67 10.71
N ASN A 168 14.07 3.81 10.64
CA ASN A 168 13.83 4.96 11.49
C ASN A 168 12.51 5.68 11.15
N GLY A 169 12.14 5.74 9.86
CA GLY A 169 10.84 6.23 9.41
C GLY A 169 9.68 5.40 9.93
N LYS A 170 9.81 4.06 9.89
CA LYS A 170 8.83 3.17 10.51
C LYS A 170 8.67 3.45 12.01
N ALA A 171 9.77 3.62 12.74
CA ALA A 171 9.73 3.97 14.16
C ALA A 171 9.04 5.32 14.39
N TYR A 172 9.35 6.31 13.56
CA TYR A 172 8.75 7.64 13.65
C TYR A 172 7.24 7.63 13.37
N ILE A 173 6.79 6.87 12.37
CA ILE A 173 5.36 6.69 12.09
C ILE A 173 4.67 5.93 13.25
N HIS A 174 5.28 4.83 13.75
CA HIS A 174 4.71 4.02 14.82
C HIS A 174 4.60 4.77 16.16
N SER A 175 5.50 5.68 16.41
CA SER A 175 5.50 6.50 17.62
C SER A 175 4.70 7.82 17.45
N CYS A 176 3.97 7.99 16.35
CA CYS A 176 3.23 9.22 16.06
C CYS A 176 4.12 10.47 16.13
N GLY A 177 5.32 10.39 15.56
CA GLY A 177 6.27 11.49 15.51
C GLY A 177 7.07 11.74 16.79
N GLN A 178 7.05 10.83 17.77
CA GLN A 178 7.70 11.05 19.05
C GLN A 178 9.15 10.55 19.10
N THR A 179 9.52 9.52 18.35
CA THR A 179 10.89 9.00 18.24
C THR A 179 11.19 8.38 16.88
N GLU A 180 12.43 8.52 16.44
CA GLU A 180 12.95 7.84 15.24
C GLU A 180 13.67 6.52 15.62
N ASP A 181 13.79 6.22 16.90
CA ASP A 181 14.50 5.05 17.41
C ASP A 181 13.61 3.80 17.36
N PRO A 182 13.98 2.76 16.59
CA PRO A 182 13.22 1.51 16.50
C PRO A 182 13.10 0.74 17.80
N ASP A 183 14.05 0.90 18.73
CA ASP A 183 14.04 0.21 20.01
C ASP A 183 13.16 0.92 21.05
N GLU A 184 12.88 2.21 20.84
CA GLU A 184 12.06 3.03 21.73
C GLU A 184 10.61 3.19 21.25
N CYS A 185 10.34 3.08 19.95
CA CYS A 185 9.01 3.36 19.39
C CYS A 185 7.89 2.49 19.97
N TRP A 186 8.19 1.28 20.43
CA TRP A 186 7.22 0.36 21.03
C TRP A 186 6.87 0.70 22.48
N LYS A 187 7.62 1.59 23.12
CA LYS A 187 7.40 2.04 24.50
C LYS A 187 6.54 3.31 24.56
N VAL A 188 6.33 3.93 23.43
CA VAL A 188 5.54 5.15 23.32
C VAL A 188 4.05 4.86 23.44
N GLN A 189 3.34 5.67 24.23
CA GLN A 189 1.89 5.60 24.35
C GLN A 189 1.24 6.61 23.40
N PHE A 190 0.21 6.16 22.68
CA PHE A 190 -0.56 6.98 21.75
C PHE A 190 -1.98 6.38 21.61
N GLU A 191 -2.91 7.17 21.15
CA GLU A 191 -4.24 6.70 20.79
C GLU A 191 -4.21 6.06 19.40
N GLN A 192 -5.05 5.06 19.18
CA GLN A 192 -5.12 4.37 17.88
C GLN A 192 -5.33 5.32 16.68
N TRP A 193 -6.10 6.38 16.89
CA TRP A 193 -6.32 7.42 15.89
C TRP A 193 -5.04 8.11 15.45
N ASP A 194 -4.18 8.48 16.39
CA ASP A 194 -2.95 9.21 16.14
C ASP A 194 -2.03 8.43 15.22
N PHE A 195 -2.01 7.12 15.41
CA PHE A 195 -1.22 6.25 14.57
C PHE A 195 -1.80 6.07 13.13
N ILE A 196 -3.13 5.90 13.01
CA ILE A 196 -3.81 5.83 11.71
C ILE A 196 -3.60 7.14 10.93
N GLU A 197 -3.70 8.28 11.61
CA GLU A 197 -3.44 9.60 11.05
C GLU A 197 -1.98 9.75 10.63
N SER A 198 -1.03 9.28 11.44
CA SER A 198 0.41 9.29 11.12
C SER A 198 0.72 8.51 9.85
N MET A 199 0.09 7.35 9.65
CA MET A 199 0.23 6.60 8.39
C MET A 199 -0.30 7.38 7.19
N ALA A 200 -1.46 8.01 7.31
CA ALA A 200 -2.03 8.81 6.23
C ALA A 200 -1.14 10.03 5.91
N GLU A 201 -0.55 10.65 6.93
CA GLU A 201 0.42 11.73 6.78
C GLU A 201 1.68 11.27 6.03
N ALA A 202 2.26 10.13 6.39
CA ALA A 202 3.41 9.54 5.70
C ALA A 202 3.07 9.18 4.25
N ALA A 203 1.90 8.54 4.01
CA ALA A 203 1.45 8.24 2.65
C ALA A 203 1.27 9.51 1.81
N THR A 204 0.78 10.60 2.42
CA THR A 204 0.62 11.89 1.74
C THR A 204 1.96 12.51 1.42
N ALA A 205 2.94 12.46 2.34
CA ALA A 205 4.30 12.95 2.08
C ALA A 205 4.96 12.25 0.90
N VAL A 206 4.81 10.93 0.81
CA VAL A 206 5.32 10.16 -0.34
C VAL A 206 4.63 10.57 -1.63
N ALA A 207 3.30 10.74 -1.64
CA ALA A 207 2.56 11.17 -2.82
C ALA A 207 2.94 12.60 -3.26
N ASP A 208 3.10 13.52 -2.31
CA ASP A 208 3.57 14.89 -2.59
C ASP A 208 4.98 14.87 -3.21
N TYR A 209 5.90 14.11 -2.62
CA TYR A 209 7.25 13.94 -3.16
C TYR A 209 7.24 13.39 -4.59
N LEU A 210 6.44 12.36 -4.87
CA LEU A 210 6.31 11.79 -6.21
C LEU A 210 5.79 12.83 -7.21
N LYS A 211 4.74 13.54 -6.83
CA LYS A 211 4.13 14.59 -7.66
C LYS A 211 5.08 15.76 -7.93
N GLU A 212 5.82 16.22 -6.92
CA GLU A 212 6.79 17.31 -7.04
C GLU A 212 8.00 16.94 -7.94
N ASN A 213 8.28 15.65 -8.10
CA ASN A 213 9.35 15.12 -8.94
C ASN A 213 8.85 14.52 -10.27
N ASP A 214 7.59 14.78 -10.66
CA ASP A 214 6.97 14.28 -11.89
C ASP A 214 7.03 12.74 -12.03
N LYS A 215 6.94 12.02 -10.92
CA LYS A 215 6.98 10.56 -10.85
C LYS A 215 5.56 9.98 -10.79
N PRO A 216 5.02 9.40 -11.86
CA PRO A 216 3.70 8.82 -11.85
C PRO A 216 3.63 7.58 -10.94
N VAL A 217 2.48 7.40 -10.31
CA VAL A 217 2.18 6.24 -9.47
C VAL A 217 0.84 5.64 -9.85
N LEU A 218 0.78 4.31 -9.90
CA LEU A 218 -0.43 3.53 -10.07
C LEU A 218 -0.67 2.69 -8.82
N TYR A 219 -1.94 2.48 -8.51
CA TYR A 219 -2.38 1.71 -7.35
C TYR A 219 -3.19 0.51 -7.79
N ILE A 220 -2.72 -0.69 -7.46
CA ILE A 220 -3.45 -1.93 -7.71
C ILE A 220 -3.51 -2.72 -6.41
N THR A 221 -4.69 -3.21 -6.06
CA THR A 221 -4.92 -4.07 -4.91
C THR A 221 -5.43 -5.42 -5.36
N VAL A 222 -4.75 -6.49 -4.97
CA VAL A 222 -5.24 -7.86 -5.14
C VAL A 222 -5.87 -8.32 -3.84
N ALA A 223 -7.17 -8.63 -3.90
CA ALA A 223 -7.99 -9.01 -2.76
C ALA A 223 -8.30 -10.52 -2.80
N ASN A 224 -7.29 -11.32 -2.47
CA ASN A 224 -7.40 -12.77 -2.37
C ASN A 224 -6.80 -13.30 -1.06
N ALA A 225 -7.13 -14.53 -0.74
CA ALA A 225 -6.68 -15.21 0.47
C ALA A 225 -6.91 -14.35 1.73
N ILE A 226 -8.12 -13.83 1.89
CA ILE A 226 -8.50 -12.88 2.94
C ILE A 226 -8.69 -13.62 4.25
N SER A 227 -7.73 -13.46 5.17
CA SER A 227 -7.69 -14.06 6.50
C SER A 227 -8.01 -13.04 7.60
N LEU A 228 -8.22 -13.47 8.84
CA LEU A 228 -8.50 -12.57 9.97
C LEU A 228 -7.26 -11.88 10.52
N ASP A 229 -6.07 -12.40 10.24
CA ASP A 229 -4.81 -11.84 10.72
C ASP A 229 -3.72 -11.83 9.65
N CYS A 230 -2.62 -11.18 9.98
CA CYS A 230 -1.51 -10.86 9.08
C CYS A 230 -0.70 -12.11 8.72
N ASP A 231 -0.22 -12.16 7.49
CA ASP A 231 0.75 -13.16 7.04
C ASP A 231 2.14 -13.03 7.69
N CYS A 232 2.38 -11.94 8.42
CA CYS A 232 3.58 -11.78 9.25
C CYS A 232 3.50 -12.58 10.56
N ASP A 233 2.31 -13.04 10.99
CA ASP A 233 2.18 -13.92 12.14
C ASP A 233 2.75 -15.30 11.82
N ALA A 234 3.49 -15.88 12.77
CA ALA A 234 3.95 -17.27 12.69
C ALA A 234 2.78 -18.27 12.69
N HIS A 235 1.65 -17.89 13.27
CA HIS A 235 0.39 -18.61 13.16
C HIS A 235 -0.31 -18.24 11.86
N GLN A 236 -0.25 -19.15 10.89
CA GLN A 236 -0.83 -18.88 9.57
C GLN A 236 -2.34 -19.06 9.57
N TRP A 237 -3.05 -17.95 9.50
CA TRP A 237 -4.50 -17.93 9.41
C TRP A 237 -4.97 -18.32 8.02
N ASN A 238 -5.93 -19.23 7.95
CA ASN A 238 -6.59 -19.54 6.68
C ASN A 238 -7.51 -18.41 6.24
N PRO A 239 -7.75 -18.25 4.93
CA PRO A 239 -8.77 -17.35 4.43
C PRO A 239 -10.13 -17.66 5.03
N VAL A 240 -10.90 -16.63 5.37
CA VAL A 240 -12.22 -16.74 6.02
C VAL A 240 -13.36 -16.32 5.11
N ILE A 241 -13.07 -15.66 3.99
CA ILE A 241 -14.01 -15.34 2.92
C ILE A 241 -13.38 -15.67 1.56
N ALA A 242 -14.22 -15.78 0.54
CA ALA A 242 -13.77 -16.00 -0.84
C ALA A 242 -12.95 -14.82 -1.36
N ASP A 243 -12.18 -15.08 -2.40
CA ASP A 243 -11.44 -14.05 -3.11
C ASP A 243 -12.41 -13.02 -3.72
N ILE A 244 -12.10 -11.74 -3.59
CA ILE A 244 -12.98 -10.66 -4.08
C ILE A 244 -12.61 -10.26 -5.51
N GLY A 245 -11.32 -10.05 -5.80
CA GLY A 245 -10.88 -9.63 -7.12
C GLY A 245 -9.69 -8.67 -7.10
N ILE A 246 -9.52 -7.93 -8.19
CA ILE A 246 -8.44 -6.95 -8.37
C ILE A 246 -9.06 -5.57 -8.57
N PHE A 247 -8.54 -4.58 -7.83
CA PHE A 247 -8.92 -3.18 -7.92
C PHE A 247 -7.75 -2.36 -8.45
N GLY A 248 -8.01 -1.38 -9.31
CA GLY A 248 -6.97 -0.48 -9.82
C GLY A 248 -7.46 0.97 -9.91
N SER A 249 -6.65 1.92 -9.47
CA SER A 249 -6.95 3.35 -9.50
C SER A 249 -5.68 4.20 -9.63
N LEU A 250 -5.86 5.47 -10.00
CA LEU A 250 -4.84 6.51 -9.85
C LEU A 250 -4.95 7.23 -8.50
N ASP A 251 -5.96 6.89 -7.72
CA ASP A 251 -6.27 7.46 -6.42
C ASP A 251 -6.18 6.37 -5.35
N PRO A 252 -5.19 6.42 -4.42
CA PRO A 252 -5.01 5.40 -3.41
C PRO A 252 -6.17 5.35 -2.39
N VAL A 253 -6.78 6.50 -2.10
CA VAL A 253 -7.90 6.60 -1.16
C VAL A 253 -9.13 5.93 -1.75
N ALA A 254 -9.43 6.24 -3.02
CA ALA A 254 -10.54 5.62 -3.74
C ALA A 254 -10.38 4.10 -3.87
N ASN A 255 -9.15 3.64 -4.15
CA ASN A 255 -8.87 2.21 -4.29
C ASN A 255 -9.05 1.47 -2.98
N ASP A 256 -8.53 2.01 -1.87
CA ASP A 256 -8.66 1.41 -0.55
C ASP A 256 -10.12 1.47 -0.05
N GLN A 257 -10.84 2.58 -0.32
CA GLN A 257 -12.25 2.71 0.00
C GLN A 257 -13.12 1.70 -0.75
N ALA A 258 -12.89 1.52 -2.06
CA ALA A 258 -13.62 0.56 -2.88
C ALA A 258 -13.49 -0.88 -2.35
N PHE A 259 -12.30 -1.24 -1.89
CA PHE A 259 -12.10 -2.53 -1.27
C PHE A 259 -12.86 -2.66 0.08
N ILE A 260 -12.81 -1.63 0.95
CA ILE A 260 -13.58 -1.62 2.20
C ILE A 260 -15.07 -1.84 1.91
N ASP A 261 -15.60 -1.11 0.93
CA ASP A 261 -17.03 -1.22 0.55
C ASP A 261 -17.36 -2.61 -0.01
N ALA A 262 -16.44 -3.24 -0.76
CA ALA A 262 -16.61 -4.60 -1.25
C ALA A 262 -16.72 -5.63 -0.11
N ILE A 263 -15.96 -5.45 0.99
CA ILE A 263 -16.13 -6.28 2.20
C ILE A 263 -17.53 -6.12 2.80
N TRP A 264 -18.08 -4.89 2.80
CA TRP A 264 -19.44 -4.67 3.31
C TRP A 264 -20.51 -5.24 2.40
N ALA A 265 -20.24 -5.37 1.12
CA ALA A 265 -21.16 -6.02 0.16
C ALA A 265 -21.11 -7.56 0.21
N THR A 266 -20.11 -8.13 0.89
CA THR A 266 -19.98 -9.58 1.05
C THR A 266 -20.84 -10.07 2.23
N HIS A 267 -21.49 -11.24 2.08
CA HIS A 267 -22.41 -11.80 3.07
C HIS A 267 -22.03 -13.22 3.52
N GLU A 268 -20.76 -13.57 3.45
CA GLU A 268 -20.24 -14.85 3.91
C GLU A 268 -20.11 -14.89 5.44
N GLU A 269 -20.05 -16.08 6.03
CA GLU A 269 -19.98 -16.26 7.49
C GLU A 269 -18.79 -15.51 8.11
N GLY A 270 -17.60 -15.59 7.50
CA GLY A 270 -16.40 -14.91 7.98
C GLY A 270 -16.40 -13.38 7.81
N THR A 271 -17.35 -12.83 7.06
CA THR A 271 -17.39 -11.38 6.80
C THR A 271 -17.69 -10.58 8.06
N LYS A 272 -18.54 -11.11 8.96
CA LYS A 272 -18.90 -10.42 10.20
C LYS A 272 -17.67 -10.15 11.10
N ASP A 273 -16.79 -11.13 11.23
CA ASP A 273 -15.58 -11.01 12.04
C ASP A 273 -14.63 -9.95 11.44
N ILE A 274 -14.58 -9.88 10.11
CA ILE A 274 -13.81 -8.87 9.40
C ILE A 274 -14.42 -7.47 9.62
N GLN A 275 -15.73 -7.32 9.43
CA GLN A 275 -16.45 -6.06 9.62
C GLN A 275 -16.30 -5.54 11.05
N GLU A 276 -16.43 -6.42 12.06
CA GLU A 276 -16.24 -6.08 13.46
C GLU A 276 -14.80 -5.57 13.72
N ARG A 277 -13.80 -6.19 13.10
CA ARG A 277 -12.41 -5.72 13.20
C ARG A 277 -12.20 -4.35 12.54
N ILE A 278 -12.81 -4.11 11.38
CA ILE A 278 -12.77 -2.80 10.72
C ILE A 278 -13.36 -1.72 11.65
N ASP A 279 -14.52 -1.98 12.22
CA ASP A 279 -15.23 -1.00 13.05
C ASP A 279 -14.55 -0.78 14.41
N THR A 280 -14.15 -1.85 15.10
CA THR A 280 -13.51 -1.74 16.42
C THR A 280 -12.13 -1.09 16.34
N ARG A 281 -11.42 -1.29 15.23
CA ARG A 281 -10.08 -0.73 15.00
C ARG A 281 -10.10 0.57 14.19
N LYS A 282 -11.28 1.12 13.90
CA LYS A 282 -11.47 2.42 13.26
C LYS A 282 -10.81 2.59 11.87
N TRP A 283 -10.76 1.53 11.09
CA TRP A 283 -9.97 1.53 9.85
C TRP A 283 -10.49 2.45 8.75
N ARG A 284 -11.79 2.72 8.70
CA ARG A 284 -12.35 3.72 7.77
C ARG A 284 -11.72 5.09 7.96
N HIS A 285 -11.25 5.38 9.17
CA HIS A 285 -10.65 6.67 9.47
C HIS A 285 -9.41 6.98 8.63
N ILE A 286 -8.64 5.98 8.18
CA ILE A 286 -7.46 6.25 7.35
C ILE A 286 -7.83 6.87 6.01
N THR A 287 -8.88 6.37 5.35
CA THR A 287 -9.35 6.90 4.06
C THR A 287 -9.98 8.28 4.24
N GLU A 288 -10.77 8.49 5.30
CA GLU A 288 -11.39 9.77 5.64
C GLU A 288 -10.31 10.83 5.95
N TYR A 289 -9.32 10.47 6.75
CA TYR A 289 -8.24 11.40 7.11
C TYR A 289 -7.33 11.70 5.91
N ALA A 290 -6.97 10.71 5.10
CA ALA A 290 -6.22 10.90 3.87
C ALA A 290 -6.96 11.81 2.86
N GLU A 291 -8.30 11.69 2.74
CA GLU A 291 -9.11 12.62 1.95
C GLU A 291 -9.03 14.06 2.52
N SER A 292 -9.06 14.22 3.84
CA SER A 292 -8.90 15.54 4.48
C SER A 292 -7.54 16.19 4.21
N LEU A 293 -6.51 15.39 4.00
CA LEU A 293 -5.17 15.83 3.58
C LEU A 293 -5.06 16.11 2.07
N TRP A 294 -6.12 15.81 1.28
CA TRP A 294 -6.23 15.94 -0.18
C TRP A 294 -5.38 14.92 -0.97
N LEU A 295 -5.07 13.80 -0.36
CA LEU A 295 -4.38 12.71 -1.03
C LEU A 295 -5.24 12.04 -2.10
N GLY A 296 -6.54 11.96 -1.90
CA GLY A 296 -7.50 11.36 -2.81
C GLY A 296 -8.93 11.58 -2.35
N SER A 297 -9.87 10.74 -2.79
CA SER A 297 -11.28 10.85 -2.43
C SER A 297 -11.88 9.50 -2.02
N THR A 298 -12.71 9.51 -0.98
CA THR A 298 -13.54 8.38 -0.59
C THR A 298 -14.73 8.17 -1.53
N LYS A 299 -15.00 9.14 -2.41
CA LYS A 299 -16.05 9.04 -3.44
C LYS A 299 -15.45 8.60 -4.75
N TYR A 300 -15.94 7.51 -5.31
CA TYR A 300 -15.41 6.92 -6.52
C TYR A 300 -16.52 6.35 -7.43
N GLU A 301 -16.19 6.12 -8.68
CA GLU A 301 -16.97 5.35 -9.63
C GLU A 301 -16.31 3.98 -9.80
N LEU A 302 -17.03 2.91 -9.43
CA LEU A 302 -16.56 1.54 -9.66
C LEU A 302 -16.90 1.11 -11.08
N ILE A 303 -15.88 0.74 -11.86
CA ILE A 303 -16.01 0.29 -13.25
C ILE A 303 -15.62 -1.19 -13.31
N ASN A 304 -16.61 -2.06 -13.42
CA ASN A 304 -16.37 -3.47 -13.68
C ASN A 304 -15.85 -3.67 -15.11
N ILE A 305 -14.73 -4.39 -15.26
CA ILE A 305 -14.10 -4.67 -16.57
C ILE A 305 -14.33 -6.10 -17.05
N ASP A 306 -15.15 -6.87 -16.37
CA ASP A 306 -15.52 -8.24 -16.75
C ASP A 306 -16.72 -8.27 -17.73
N GLU A 307 -17.37 -7.11 -17.92
CA GLU A 307 -18.51 -6.90 -18.81
C GLU A 307 -18.11 -6.45 -20.20
#